data_e1fabbf5d57394873c1098f9cb116cd1
#
_entry.id   e1fabbf5d57394873c1098f9cb116cd1
#
_cell.length_a   1.000
_cell.length_b   1.000
_cell.length_c   1.000
_cell.angle_alpha   90.00
_cell.angle_beta   90.00
_cell.angle_gamma   90.00
#
_symmetry.space_group_name_H-M   'P 1'
#
loop_
_entity.id
_entity.type
_entity.pdbx_description
1 polymer ?
#
loop_
_entity_poly.entity_id
_entity_poly.type
_entity_poly.pdbx_seq_one_letter_code
_entity_poly.pdbx_strand_id
1 'polypeptide(L)'
;INYFDPSVKFELVLFNRQVNEQMLTEQFDIPWQEDDFNDIREEYTEMLKNQAAKGNNGIIKSKYLIFGVESNGYKEAKSRLNNIEKDVIRNLNNIGTLARGLDGKERLRILHEYFNQDTMEPFRFSFKDLAESGKSVKDYIAPPGFDFRYPSRFKSGNMYGCVSYLDIIAPKFTDELIKHLLDIDANLTISMHMQTEDPVKAIKKLKAVISNIQKMKIEEQKKAVRSGYDMDILPTDIVTYEKDTLEFLDDLNTSNQKMINMTFLITCYGRTKRELESLMQRVSGIIQQANCDLRCLQYLQEQGLMASAPIGCNETGIERTLSTKSTAILVPFCTQELFMPAPAIYYGLNALSNNMIMADRKRLRTPNGVILGTPGSGKSFSAKREILSCFLITKDDIIICDPEGEYFALVAALHGQVVKLATNSKDYLNPMDIQLSHKGDKEALKLKSDFIITLCDLIAGGKDGLEND
;
A
#
# COMPACT_ATOMS: atom_id res chain seq x y z
N ILE A 1 0.92 -16.32 8.58
CA ILE A 1 -0.27 -17.19 8.72
C ILE A 1 0.08 -18.42 9.58
N ASN A 2 1.26 -19.03 9.44
CA ASN A 2 1.66 -20.19 10.26
C ASN A 2 1.72 -19.92 11.77
N TYR A 3 1.76 -18.68 12.20
CA TYR A 3 1.78 -18.30 13.62
C TYR A 3 0.40 -18.23 14.28
N PHE A 4 -0.67 -18.17 13.48
CA PHE A 4 -2.01 -17.99 14.03
C PHE A 4 -2.65 -19.34 14.37
N ASP A 5 -3.20 -19.42 15.57
CA ASP A 5 -4.06 -20.53 15.97
C ASP A 5 -5.47 -20.39 15.36
N PRO A 6 -6.29 -21.44 15.36
CA PRO A 6 -7.63 -21.41 14.79
C PRO A 6 -8.58 -20.36 15.38
N SER A 7 -8.27 -19.80 16.56
CA SER A 7 -9.10 -18.78 17.22
C SER A 7 -8.83 -17.36 16.70
N VAL A 8 -7.82 -17.19 15.85
CA VAL A 8 -7.51 -15.89 15.23
C VAL A 8 -8.16 -15.82 13.84
N LYS A 9 -9.06 -14.87 13.67
CA LYS A 9 -9.61 -14.48 12.37
C LYS A 9 -8.74 -13.39 11.79
N PHE A 10 -8.40 -13.50 10.53
CA PHE A 10 -7.54 -12.57 9.81
C PHE A 10 -8.23 -12.10 8.55
N GLU A 11 -8.22 -10.79 8.33
CA GLU A 11 -8.72 -10.18 7.10
C GLU A 11 -7.63 -9.29 6.50
N LEU A 12 -7.39 -9.44 5.21
CA LEU A 12 -6.56 -8.55 4.41
C LEU A 12 -7.46 -7.79 3.44
N VAL A 13 -7.50 -6.47 3.57
CA VAL A 13 -8.26 -5.59 2.69
C VAL A 13 -7.29 -4.76 1.85
N LEU A 14 -7.46 -4.83 0.54
CA LEU A 14 -6.77 -4.02 -0.45
C LEU A 14 -7.81 -3.07 -1.03
N PHE A 15 -7.61 -1.79 -0.81
CA PHE A 15 -8.59 -0.77 -1.13
C PHE A 15 -8.02 0.23 -2.13
N ASN A 16 -8.49 0.16 -3.37
CA ASN A 16 -8.26 1.15 -4.41
C ASN A 16 -9.39 2.17 -4.36
N ARG A 17 -9.06 3.40 -4.06
CA ARG A 17 -10.01 4.51 -4.01
C ARG A 17 -9.62 5.58 -5.01
N GLN A 18 -10.55 5.92 -5.89
CA GLN A 18 -10.39 7.08 -6.76
C GLN A 18 -10.49 8.36 -5.92
N VAL A 19 -9.43 9.15 -5.94
CA VAL A 19 -9.40 10.47 -5.30
C VAL A 19 -9.98 11.48 -6.26
N ASN A 20 -10.78 12.38 -5.75
CA ASN A 20 -11.29 13.47 -6.56
C ASN A 20 -10.14 14.41 -6.97
N GLU A 21 -10.17 14.87 -8.22
CA GLU A 21 -9.21 15.85 -8.75
C GLU A 21 -9.05 17.08 -7.85
N GLN A 22 -10.12 17.52 -7.19
CA GLN A 22 -10.05 18.65 -6.27
C GLN A 22 -9.22 18.37 -5.01
N MET A 23 -9.35 17.18 -4.41
CA MET A 23 -8.52 16.79 -3.26
C MET A 23 -7.05 16.58 -3.64
N LEU A 24 -6.80 16.08 -4.85
CA LEU A 24 -5.44 16.00 -5.38
C LEU A 24 -4.87 17.39 -5.65
N THR A 25 -5.67 18.27 -6.19
CA THR A 25 -5.29 19.64 -6.51
C THR A 25 -4.90 20.42 -5.25
N GLU A 26 -5.67 20.31 -4.17
CA GLU A 26 -5.36 20.93 -2.86
C GLU A 26 -4.04 20.38 -2.25
N GLN A 27 -3.65 19.15 -2.53
CA GLN A 27 -2.38 18.58 -2.06
C GLN A 27 -1.16 19.12 -2.81
N PHE A 28 -1.34 19.68 -4.00
CA PHE A 28 -0.28 20.25 -4.82
C PHE A 28 -0.18 21.76 -4.71
N ASP A 29 -1.13 22.41 -4.05
CA ASP A 29 -1.09 23.86 -3.86
C ASP A 29 0.08 24.24 -2.95
N ILE A 30 1.03 24.99 -3.51
CA ILE A 30 2.13 25.53 -2.75
C ILE A 30 1.67 26.84 -2.13
N PRO A 31 1.71 26.99 -0.80
CA PRO A 31 1.25 28.20 -0.15
C PRO A 31 2.12 29.39 -0.53
N TRP A 32 1.49 30.52 -0.74
CA TRP A 32 2.17 31.77 -0.97
C TRP A 32 3.06 32.14 0.23
N GLN A 33 4.19 32.76 -0.07
CA GLN A 33 5.16 33.23 0.91
C GLN A 33 5.34 34.74 0.76
N GLU A 34 5.93 35.39 1.76
CA GLU A 34 6.21 36.82 1.76
C GLU A 34 7.53 37.11 0.97
N ASP A 35 7.57 36.72 -0.31
CA ASP A 35 8.69 36.94 -1.23
C ASP A 35 8.17 37.21 -2.65
N ASP A 36 9.09 37.52 -3.59
CA ASP A 36 8.77 37.89 -4.96
C ASP A 36 8.59 36.68 -5.91
N PHE A 37 8.44 35.45 -5.39
CA PHE A 37 8.44 34.22 -6.20
C PHE A 37 7.08 33.51 -6.24
N ASN A 38 6.00 34.20 -5.91
CA ASN A 38 4.66 33.58 -5.85
C ASN A 38 4.11 33.25 -7.25
N ASP A 39 4.47 33.99 -8.26
CA ASP A 39 4.19 33.68 -9.67
C ASP A 39 4.84 32.36 -10.12
N ILE A 40 6.09 32.11 -9.71
CA ILE A 40 6.78 30.85 -9.99
C ILE A 40 6.15 29.68 -9.21
N ARG A 41 5.66 29.91 -7.96
CA ARG A 41 4.92 28.90 -7.18
C ARG A 41 3.62 28.52 -7.86
N GLU A 42 2.92 29.49 -8.43
CA GLU A 42 1.67 29.25 -9.17
C GLU A 42 1.93 28.44 -10.45
N GLU A 43 2.93 28.81 -11.25
CA GLU A 43 3.34 28.07 -12.44
C GLU A 43 3.78 26.64 -12.10
N TYR A 44 4.54 26.47 -11.01
CA TYR A 44 4.98 25.16 -10.54
C TYR A 44 3.79 24.31 -10.04
N THR A 45 2.85 24.91 -9.34
CA THR A 45 1.59 24.27 -8.92
C THR A 45 0.78 23.80 -10.13
N GLU A 46 0.65 24.64 -11.17
CA GLU A 46 -0.03 24.27 -12.41
C GLU A 46 0.69 23.12 -13.13
N MET A 47 2.01 23.13 -13.16
CA MET A 47 2.80 22.04 -13.70
C MET A 47 2.55 20.73 -12.95
N LEU A 48 2.48 20.76 -11.60
CA LEU A 48 2.17 19.57 -10.80
C LEU A 48 0.76 19.05 -11.10
N LYS A 49 -0.25 19.91 -11.20
CA LYS A 49 -1.63 19.58 -11.59
C LYS A 49 -1.66 18.91 -12.97
N ASN A 50 -0.94 19.45 -13.92
CA ASN A 50 -0.84 18.91 -15.28
C ASN A 50 -0.13 17.54 -15.30
N GLN A 51 0.88 17.33 -14.46
CA GLN A 51 1.54 16.01 -14.33
C GLN A 51 0.62 15.00 -13.61
N ALA A 52 -0.12 15.43 -12.59
CA ALA A 52 -1.10 14.59 -11.93
C ALA A 52 -2.19 14.10 -12.90
N ALA A 53 -2.67 14.96 -13.79
CA ALA A 53 -3.67 14.61 -14.80
C ALA A 53 -3.15 13.63 -15.87
N LYS A 54 -1.83 13.59 -16.14
CA LYS A 54 -1.21 12.66 -17.09
C LYS A 54 -0.98 11.27 -16.52
N GLY A 55 -0.92 11.12 -15.20
CA GLY A 55 -0.67 9.87 -14.51
C GLY A 55 -1.95 9.23 -13.97
N ASN A 56 -1.82 7.99 -13.47
CA ASN A 56 -2.91 7.30 -12.77
C ASN A 56 -3.04 7.77 -11.31
N ASN A 57 -2.73 9.03 -11.03
CA ASN A 57 -2.63 9.59 -9.68
C ASN A 57 -3.98 9.74 -8.96
N GLY A 58 -5.06 9.47 -9.69
CA GLY A 58 -6.41 9.47 -9.14
C GLY A 58 -6.72 8.31 -8.19
N ILE A 59 -5.78 7.33 -7.99
CA ILE A 59 -6.05 6.17 -7.14
C ILE A 59 -5.09 6.08 -5.97
N ILE A 60 -5.66 6.08 -4.76
CA ILE A 60 -4.93 5.72 -3.55
C ILE A 60 -5.11 4.22 -3.31
N LYS A 61 -3.99 3.49 -3.28
CA LYS A 61 -3.94 2.06 -2.96
C LYS A 61 -3.60 1.88 -1.49
N SER A 62 -4.56 1.44 -0.70
CA SER A 62 -4.39 1.20 0.74
C SER A 62 -4.46 -0.29 1.06
N LYS A 63 -3.68 -0.73 2.06
CA LYS A 63 -3.64 -2.12 2.51
C LYS A 63 -3.87 -2.17 4.01
N TYR A 64 -4.86 -2.93 4.44
CA TYR A 64 -5.24 -3.06 5.84
C TYR A 64 -5.20 -4.51 6.26
N LEU A 65 -4.62 -4.76 7.44
CA LEU A 65 -4.62 -6.06 8.10
C LEU A 65 -5.53 -5.95 9.33
N ILE A 66 -6.54 -6.79 9.40
CA ILE A 66 -7.50 -6.81 10.50
C ILE A 66 -7.41 -8.16 11.20
N PHE A 67 -7.36 -8.15 12.51
CA PHE A 67 -7.33 -9.34 13.35
C PHE A 67 -8.52 -9.37 14.30
N GLY A 68 -9.15 -10.51 14.37
CA GLY A 68 -10.18 -10.82 15.36
C GLY A 68 -9.75 -11.99 16.22
N VAL A 69 -10.02 -11.92 17.52
CA VAL A 69 -9.78 -13.01 18.46
C VAL A 69 -11.04 -13.30 19.25
N GLU A 70 -11.33 -14.59 19.46
CA GLU A 70 -12.37 -15.02 20.39
C GLU A 70 -11.78 -15.07 21.80
N SER A 71 -12.43 -14.42 22.76
CA SER A 71 -11.97 -14.34 24.16
C SER A 71 -13.15 -14.18 25.11
N ASN A 72 -12.98 -14.68 26.33
CA ASN A 72 -13.97 -14.58 27.38
C ASN A 72 -14.01 -13.22 28.08
N GLY A 73 -13.12 -12.29 27.75
CA GLY A 73 -13.09 -10.98 28.38
C GLY A 73 -12.17 -9.96 27.70
N TYR A 74 -12.50 -8.68 27.89
CA TYR A 74 -11.79 -7.55 27.28
C TYR A 74 -10.26 -7.52 27.56
N LYS A 75 -9.86 -7.79 28.81
CA LYS A 75 -8.43 -7.74 29.21
C LYS A 75 -7.61 -8.80 28.48
N GLU A 76 -8.15 -10.01 28.38
CA GLU A 76 -7.50 -11.11 27.67
C GLU A 76 -7.44 -10.83 26.16
N ALA A 77 -8.54 -10.41 25.55
CA ALA A 77 -8.61 -10.02 24.14
C ALA A 77 -7.58 -8.93 23.81
N LYS A 78 -7.51 -7.88 24.64
CA LYS A 78 -6.55 -6.77 24.45
C LYS A 78 -5.11 -7.26 24.52
N SER A 79 -4.78 -8.12 25.48
CA SER A 79 -3.42 -8.68 25.61
C SER A 79 -3.03 -9.51 24.39
N ARG A 80 -3.93 -10.39 23.93
CA ARG A 80 -3.70 -11.21 22.72
C ARG A 80 -3.54 -10.36 21.47
N LEU A 81 -4.40 -9.38 21.24
CA LEU A 81 -4.33 -8.49 20.09
C LEU A 81 -3.05 -7.66 20.08
N ASN A 82 -2.62 -7.13 21.24
CA ASN A 82 -1.36 -6.40 21.34
C ASN A 82 -0.15 -7.28 21.00
N ASN A 83 -0.15 -8.56 21.38
CA ASN A 83 0.93 -9.47 21.02
C ASN A 83 0.93 -9.77 19.51
N ILE A 84 -0.25 -10.02 18.92
CA ILE A 84 -0.39 -10.22 17.46
C ILE A 84 0.11 -8.99 16.72
N GLU A 85 -0.29 -7.78 17.13
CA GLU A 85 0.14 -6.52 16.52
C GLU A 85 1.69 -6.39 16.51
N LYS A 86 2.33 -6.59 17.66
CA LYS A 86 3.79 -6.51 17.78
C LYS A 86 4.50 -7.53 16.89
N ASP A 87 4.00 -8.77 16.86
CA ASP A 87 4.59 -9.84 16.05
C ASP A 87 4.42 -9.58 14.56
N VAL A 88 3.26 -9.11 14.13
CA VAL A 88 2.98 -8.76 12.73
C VAL A 88 3.85 -7.58 12.29
N ILE A 89 3.90 -6.50 13.06
CA ILE A 89 4.73 -5.33 12.74
C ILE A 89 6.21 -5.73 12.66
N ARG A 90 6.71 -6.53 13.61
CA ARG A 90 8.09 -7.02 13.59
C ARG A 90 8.38 -7.85 12.34
N ASN A 91 7.49 -8.77 11.97
CA ASN A 91 7.68 -9.64 10.81
C ASN A 91 7.62 -8.84 9.49
N LEU A 92 6.72 -7.86 9.37
CA LEU A 92 6.65 -6.98 8.21
C LEU A 92 7.90 -6.08 8.10
N ASN A 93 8.39 -5.54 9.21
CA ASN A 93 9.62 -4.75 9.23
C ASN A 93 10.85 -5.59 8.81
N ASN A 94 10.90 -6.87 9.18
CA ASN A 94 12.00 -7.78 8.80
C ASN A 94 12.08 -7.99 7.28
N ILE A 95 10.96 -7.88 6.56
CA ILE A 95 10.92 -7.96 5.10
C ILE A 95 10.96 -6.57 4.41
N GLY A 96 11.25 -5.52 5.19
CA GLY A 96 11.36 -4.16 4.66
C GLY A 96 10.04 -3.43 4.43
N THR A 97 8.92 -3.98 4.92
CA THR A 97 7.59 -3.35 4.80
C THR A 97 7.23 -2.63 6.08
N LEU A 98 6.91 -1.34 5.97
CA LEU A 98 6.47 -0.53 7.09
C LEU A 98 5.01 -0.83 7.43
N ALA A 99 4.74 -1.13 8.70
CA ALA A 99 3.39 -1.31 9.21
C ALA A 99 3.24 -0.59 10.56
N ARG A 100 2.05 -0.10 10.84
CA ARG A 100 1.71 0.52 12.13
C ARG A 100 0.29 0.18 12.54
N GLY A 101 0.05 0.17 13.84
CA GLY A 101 -1.29 0.08 14.39
C GLY A 101 -2.09 1.35 14.10
N LEU A 102 -3.40 1.20 13.94
CA LEU A 102 -4.33 2.30 13.74
C LEU A 102 -5.06 2.60 15.05
N ASP A 103 -5.25 3.89 15.35
CA ASP A 103 -6.10 4.31 16.46
C ASP A 103 -7.61 4.26 16.08
N GLY A 104 -8.46 4.49 17.09
CA GLY A 104 -9.92 4.45 16.87
C GLY A 104 -10.43 5.51 15.90
N LYS A 105 -9.84 6.71 15.88
CA LYS A 105 -10.21 7.79 14.96
C LYS A 105 -9.77 7.50 13.53
N GLU A 106 -8.58 6.97 13.35
CA GLU A 106 -8.06 6.54 12.05
C GLU A 106 -8.92 5.40 11.47
N ARG A 107 -9.32 4.44 12.31
CA ARG A 107 -10.22 3.37 11.89
C ARG A 107 -11.58 3.89 11.45
N LEU A 108 -12.17 4.83 12.17
CA LEU A 108 -13.43 5.45 11.78
C LEU A 108 -13.31 6.22 10.45
N ARG A 109 -12.19 6.91 10.25
CA ARG A 109 -11.92 7.58 8.98
C ARG A 109 -11.89 6.59 7.81
N ILE A 110 -11.21 5.47 7.96
CA ILE A 110 -11.13 4.44 6.92
C ILE A 110 -12.52 3.87 6.61
N LEU A 111 -13.34 3.61 7.63
CA LEU A 111 -14.71 3.15 7.45
C LEU A 111 -15.60 4.20 6.78
N HIS A 112 -15.46 5.47 7.16
CA HIS A 112 -16.13 6.57 6.47
C HIS A 112 -15.74 6.61 4.99
N GLU A 113 -14.47 6.58 4.67
CA GLU A 113 -13.95 6.57 3.30
C GLU A 113 -14.41 5.35 2.50
N TYR A 114 -14.55 4.20 3.15
CA TYR A 114 -15.03 2.97 2.53
C TYR A 114 -16.51 3.05 2.15
N PHE A 115 -17.36 3.56 3.03
CA PHE A 115 -18.80 3.62 2.79
C PHE A 115 -19.25 4.85 2.00
N ASN A 116 -18.46 5.93 1.99
CA ASN A 116 -18.77 7.21 1.35
C ASN A 116 -17.80 7.52 0.19
N GLN A 117 -17.73 6.62 -0.79
CA GLN A 117 -16.80 6.76 -1.92
C GLN A 117 -17.18 7.85 -2.92
N ASP A 118 -18.41 8.37 -2.86
CA ASP A 118 -18.93 9.42 -3.73
C ASP A 118 -18.85 10.82 -3.14
N THR A 119 -18.55 10.94 -1.84
CA THR A 119 -18.56 12.23 -1.14
C THR A 119 -17.16 12.85 -1.09
N MET A 120 -17.13 14.16 -1.32
CA MET A 120 -15.95 15.00 -1.18
C MET A 120 -15.77 15.51 0.26
N GLU A 121 -16.72 15.22 1.15
CA GLU A 121 -16.69 15.76 2.49
C GLU A 121 -15.57 15.12 3.32
N PRO A 122 -14.67 15.92 3.89
CA PRO A 122 -13.62 15.40 4.76
C PRO A 122 -14.23 14.79 6.02
N PHE A 123 -13.71 13.67 6.46
CA PHE A 123 -14.11 13.05 7.71
C PHE A 123 -13.88 13.98 8.91
N ARG A 124 -14.96 14.45 9.51
CA ARG A 124 -14.92 15.32 10.71
C ARG A 124 -15.46 14.54 11.89
N PHE A 125 -14.59 14.12 12.79
CA PHE A 125 -14.94 13.38 14.00
C PHE A 125 -14.14 13.86 15.20
N SER A 126 -14.84 14.05 16.32
CA SER A 126 -14.26 14.32 17.62
C SER A 126 -15.02 13.52 18.68
N PHE A 127 -14.30 12.90 19.61
CA PHE A 127 -14.92 12.19 20.75
C PHE A 127 -15.73 13.13 21.65
N LYS A 128 -15.35 14.41 21.70
CA LYS A 128 -16.09 15.43 22.45
C LYS A 128 -17.47 15.69 21.80
N ASP A 129 -17.48 15.89 20.48
CA ASP A 129 -18.71 16.12 19.73
C ASP A 129 -19.64 14.90 19.79
N LEU A 130 -19.08 13.68 19.79
CA LEU A 130 -19.84 12.46 19.96
C LEU A 130 -20.57 12.43 21.32
N ALA A 131 -19.87 12.80 22.41
CA ALA A 131 -20.44 12.81 23.75
C ALA A 131 -21.54 13.88 23.92
N GLU A 132 -21.41 15.02 23.25
CA GLU A 132 -22.34 16.16 23.38
C GLU A 132 -23.53 16.06 22.39
N SER A 133 -23.37 15.40 21.24
CA SER A 133 -24.37 15.40 20.15
C SER A 133 -25.45 14.33 20.28
N GLY A 134 -25.28 13.34 21.15
CA GLY A 134 -26.16 12.16 21.22
C GLY A 134 -26.16 11.26 19.99
N LYS A 135 -25.25 11.52 19.03
CA LYS A 135 -25.04 10.69 17.84
C LYS A 135 -24.31 9.39 18.20
N SER A 136 -24.51 8.38 17.40
CA SER A 136 -23.68 7.16 17.47
C SER A 136 -22.45 7.26 16.53
N VAL A 137 -21.47 6.43 16.77
CA VAL A 137 -20.30 6.34 15.86
C VAL A 137 -20.72 6.01 14.43
N LYS A 138 -21.82 5.26 14.26
CA LYS A 138 -22.37 4.89 12.95
C LYS A 138 -22.81 6.10 12.13
N ASP A 139 -23.29 7.13 12.78
CA ASP A 139 -23.78 8.37 12.12
C ASP A 139 -22.64 9.15 11.44
N TYR A 140 -21.40 8.89 11.82
CA TYR A 140 -20.21 9.52 11.22
C TYR A 140 -19.62 8.70 10.08
N ILE A 141 -19.95 7.41 9.96
CA ILE A 141 -19.37 6.51 8.95
C ILE A 141 -20.37 6.07 7.89
N ALA A 142 -21.66 6.07 8.20
CA ALA A 142 -22.69 5.62 7.28
C ALA A 142 -22.89 6.62 6.12
N PRO A 143 -23.13 6.15 4.90
CA PRO A 143 -23.58 6.99 3.80
C PRO A 143 -25.02 7.46 4.01
N PRO A 144 -25.53 8.39 3.19
CA PRO A 144 -26.92 8.87 3.30
C PRO A 144 -27.97 7.77 3.20
N GLY A 145 -27.65 6.63 2.57
CA GLY A 145 -28.55 5.48 2.51
C GLY A 145 -27.95 4.32 1.72
N PHE A 146 -28.47 3.12 2.04
CA PHE A 146 -28.21 1.90 1.29
C PHE A 146 -29.47 1.41 0.59
N ASP A 147 -29.32 0.82 -0.60
CA ASP A 147 -30.41 0.17 -1.34
C ASP A 147 -29.97 -1.22 -1.82
N PHE A 148 -30.52 -2.26 -1.19
CA PHE A 148 -30.25 -3.68 -1.49
C PHE A 148 -31.43 -4.40 -2.19
N ARG A 149 -32.34 -3.66 -2.82
CA ARG A 149 -33.51 -4.25 -3.52
C ARG A 149 -33.15 -5.13 -4.71
N TYR A 150 -31.95 -4.97 -5.25
CA TYR A 150 -31.49 -5.76 -6.38
C TYR A 150 -30.71 -7.00 -5.93
N PRO A 151 -30.97 -8.18 -6.54
CA PRO A 151 -30.31 -9.43 -6.11
C PRO A 151 -28.79 -9.42 -6.25
N SER A 152 -28.26 -8.77 -7.30
CA SER A 152 -26.84 -8.85 -7.72
C SER A 152 -26.09 -7.55 -7.58
N ARG A 153 -26.67 -6.52 -7.00
CA ARG A 153 -26.03 -5.21 -6.82
C ARG A 153 -26.69 -4.44 -5.69
N PHE A 154 -25.98 -3.43 -5.21
CA PHE A 154 -26.50 -2.49 -4.22
C PHE A 154 -26.26 -1.04 -4.66
N LYS A 155 -26.83 -0.10 -3.93
CA LYS A 155 -26.53 1.32 -4.06
C LYS A 155 -26.12 1.84 -2.69
N SER A 156 -25.01 2.59 -2.64
CA SER A 156 -24.51 3.29 -1.45
C SER A 156 -24.39 4.77 -1.79
N GLY A 157 -25.22 5.60 -1.18
CA GLY A 157 -25.31 7.01 -1.60
C GLY A 157 -25.68 7.11 -3.09
N ASN A 158 -24.82 7.73 -3.88
CA ASN A 158 -24.99 7.86 -5.34
C ASN A 158 -24.25 6.78 -6.15
N MET A 159 -23.45 5.92 -5.48
CA MET A 159 -22.66 4.88 -6.16
C MET A 159 -23.44 3.57 -6.28
N TYR A 160 -23.31 2.93 -7.42
CA TYR A 160 -23.72 1.54 -7.61
C TYR A 160 -22.55 0.63 -7.25
N GLY A 161 -22.84 -0.45 -6.52
CA GLY A 161 -21.85 -1.43 -6.13
C GLY A 161 -22.28 -2.86 -6.42
N CYS A 162 -21.31 -3.75 -6.59
CA CYS A 162 -21.50 -5.18 -6.68
C CYS A 162 -20.40 -5.90 -5.93
N VAL A 163 -20.78 -6.80 -5.04
CA VAL A 163 -19.86 -7.72 -4.39
C VAL A 163 -19.91 -9.06 -5.11
N SER A 164 -18.74 -9.53 -5.47
CA SER A 164 -18.53 -10.84 -6.10
C SER A 164 -17.51 -11.63 -5.29
N TYR A 165 -17.58 -12.95 -5.38
CA TYR A 165 -16.56 -13.81 -4.80
C TYR A 165 -15.77 -14.54 -5.87
N LEU A 166 -14.52 -14.84 -5.56
CA LEU A 166 -13.64 -15.60 -6.41
C LEU A 166 -13.92 -17.08 -6.22
N ASP A 167 -14.39 -17.74 -7.27
CA ASP A 167 -14.48 -19.20 -7.33
C ASP A 167 -13.21 -19.75 -7.98
N ILE A 168 -12.44 -20.47 -7.18
CA ILE A 168 -11.11 -20.94 -7.55
C ILE A 168 -11.26 -22.30 -8.19
N ILE A 169 -11.07 -22.36 -9.50
CA ILE A 169 -11.17 -23.61 -10.29
C ILE A 169 -9.80 -24.27 -10.38
N ALA A 170 -8.74 -23.47 -10.54
CA ALA A 170 -7.39 -23.98 -10.70
C ALA A 170 -6.74 -24.36 -9.35
N PRO A 171 -5.95 -25.44 -9.30
CA PRO A 171 -5.21 -25.83 -8.11
C PRO A 171 -4.03 -24.91 -7.77
N LYS A 172 -3.60 -24.07 -8.71
CA LYS A 172 -2.44 -23.17 -8.54
C LYS A 172 -2.80 -21.78 -9.01
N PHE A 173 -2.56 -20.79 -8.15
CA PHE A 173 -2.63 -19.37 -8.48
C PHE A 173 -1.32 -18.87 -9.07
N THR A 174 -1.42 -17.73 -9.80
CA THR A 174 -0.27 -16.90 -10.15
C THR A 174 -0.23 -15.70 -9.18
N ASP A 175 0.96 -15.26 -8.82
CA ASP A 175 1.18 -14.06 -8.00
C ASP A 175 0.80 -12.76 -8.72
N GLU A 176 0.61 -12.82 -10.04
CA GLU A 176 0.21 -11.67 -10.87
C GLU A 176 -1.27 -11.27 -10.72
N LEU A 177 -2.15 -12.19 -10.27
CA LEU A 177 -3.59 -11.92 -10.17
C LEU A 177 -3.90 -10.67 -9.34
N ILE A 178 -3.37 -10.60 -8.12
CA ILE A 178 -3.60 -9.47 -7.21
C ILE A 178 -3.03 -8.19 -7.81
N LYS A 179 -1.86 -8.25 -8.43
CA LYS A 179 -1.22 -7.10 -9.08
C LYS A 179 -2.10 -6.55 -10.19
N HIS A 180 -2.54 -7.39 -11.12
CA HIS A 180 -3.39 -6.95 -12.24
C HIS A 180 -4.73 -6.37 -11.77
N LEU A 181 -5.32 -6.91 -10.70
CA LEU A 181 -6.53 -6.35 -10.11
C LEU A 181 -6.29 -4.98 -9.47
N LEU A 182 -5.17 -4.80 -8.75
CA LEU A 182 -4.83 -3.53 -8.13
C LEU A 182 -4.38 -2.45 -9.13
N ASP A 183 -3.97 -2.84 -10.33
CA ASP A 183 -3.58 -1.92 -11.39
C ASP A 183 -4.79 -1.40 -12.20
N ILE A 184 -6.01 -1.85 -11.88
CA ILE A 184 -7.22 -1.29 -12.46
C ILE A 184 -7.46 0.12 -11.92
N ASP A 185 -7.60 1.08 -12.83
CA ASP A 185 -7.96 2.47 -12.51
C ASP A 185 -9.47 2.58 -12.24
N ALA A 186 -9.89 2.18 -11.05
CA ALA A 186 -11.28 2.27 -10.58
C ALA A 186 -11.38 2.04 -9.06
N ASN A 187 -12.53 2.43 -8.50
CA ASN A 187 -12.87 2.09 -7.13
C ASN A 187 -13.11 0.58 -6.99
N LEU A 188 -12.17 -0.09 -6.35
CA LEU A 188 -12.16 -1.54 -6.17
C LEU A 188 -11.70 -1.89 -4.77
N THR A 189 -12.37 -2.82 -4.13
CA THR A 189 -11.93 -3.42 -2.87
C THR A 189 -11.76 -4.92 -3.04
N ILE A 190 -10.61 -5.43 -2.62
CA ILE A 190 -10.37 -6.87 -2.49
C ILE A 190 -10.28 -7.18 -1.01
N SER A 191 -11.14 -8.06 -0.52
CA SER A 191 -11.12 -8.51 0.87
C SER A 191 -10.90 -10.01 0.92
N MET A 192 -9.92 -10.42 1.71
CA MET A 192 -9.56 -11.83 1.91
C MET A 192 -9.68 -12.17 3.39
N HIS A 193 -10.72 -12.90 3.75
CA HIS A 193 -10.87 -13.47 5.09
C HIS A 193 -10.17 -14.80 5.15
N MET A 194 -9.38 -15.02 6.19
CA MET A 194 -8.60 -16.24 6.39
C MET A 194 -8.69 -16.70 7.82
N GLN A 195 -8.93 -17.99 8.00
CA GLN A 195 -8.89 -18.63 9.31
C GLN A 195 -8.24 -20.00 9.16
N THR A 196 -7.29 -20.30 10.05
CA THR A 196 -6.67 -21.63 10.07
C THR A 196 -7.64 -22.63 10.69
N GLU A 197 -7.75 -23.82 10.09
CA GLU A 197 -8.51 -24.91 10.66
C GLU A 197 -7.68 -25.66 11.71
N ASP A 198 -8.33 -26.20 12.71
CA ASP A 198 -7.70 -27.10 13.67
C ASP A 198 -7.07 -28.31 12.94
N PRO A 199 -5.80 -28.69 13.21
CA PRO A 199 -5.13 -29.74 12.45
C PRO A 199 -5.86 -31.09 12.49
N VAL A 200 -6.47 -31.46 13.64
CA VAL A 200 -7.19 -32.72 13.78
C VAL A 200 -8.48 -32.66 12.95
N LYS A 201 -9.19 -31.56 12.98
CA LYS A 201 -10.40 -31.35 12.16
C LYS A 201 -10.07 -31.32 10.68
N ALA A 202 -8.97 -30.68 10.30
CA ALA A 202 -8.48 -30.58 8.92
C ALA A 202 -8.21 -31.98 8.33
N ILE A 203 -7.45 -32.81 9.06
CA ILE A 203 -7.15 -34.19 8.63
C ILE A 203 -8.45 -35.00 8.53
N LYS A 204 -9.38 -34.87 9.47
CA LYS A 204 -10.67 -35.56 9.44
C LYS A 204 -11.52 -35.15 8.24
N LYS A 205 -11.58 -33.84 7.92
CA LYS A 205 -12.28 -33.33 6.73
C LYS A 205 -11.68 -33.91 5.44
N LEU A 206 -10.34 -33.90 5.28
CA LEU A 206 -9.69 -34.44 4.08
C LEU A 206 -9.92 -35.95 3.94
N LYS A 207 -9.82 -36.74 5.01
CA LYS A 207 -10.13 -38.17 4.98
C LYS A 207 -11.58 -38.43 4.56
N ALA A 208 -12.53 -37.60 4.98
CA ALA A 208 -13.91 -37.69 4.52
C ALA A 208 -14.05 -37.39 3.02
N VAL A 209 -13.35 -36.36 2.52
CA VAL A 209 -13.31 -36.03 1.08
C VAL A 209 -12.73 -37.18 0.28
N ILE A 210 -11.58 -37.76 0.68
CA ILE A 210 -10.97 -38.93 0.04
C ILE A 210 -11.95 -40.12 0.00
N SER A 211 -12.64 -40.38 1.11
CA SER A 211 -13.64 -41.49 1.15
C SER A 211 -14.80 -41.22 0.17
N ASN A 212 -15.23 -39.97 0.01
CA ASN A 212 -16.28 -39.64 -0.97
C ASN A 212 -15.77 -39.76 -2.40
N ILE A 213 -14.54 -39.33 -2.70
CA ILE A 213 -13.91 -39.52 -4.02
C ILE A 213 -13.82 -41.03 -4.37
N GLN A 214 -13.43 -41.84 -3.41
CA GLN A 214 -13.36 -43.29 -3.61
C GLN A 214 -14.73 -43.92 -3.91
N LYS A 215 -15.79 -43.44 -3.25
CA LYS A 215 -17.19 -43.83 -3.56
C LYS A 215 -17.57 -43.44 -4.97
N MET A 216 -17.30 -42.18 -5.38
CA MET A 216 -17.56 -41.69 -6.72
C MET A 216 -16.81 -42.54 -7.78
N LYS A 217 -15.53 -42.86 -7.52
CA LYS A 217 -14.72 -43.75 -8.35
C LYS A 217 -15.36 -45.11 -8.54
N ILE A 218 -15.81 -45.75 -7.46
CA ILE A 218 -16.50 -47.06 -7.50
C ILE A 218 -17.81 -46.95 -8.29
N GLU A 219 -18.57 -45.85 -8.15
CA GLU A 219 -19.79 -45.64 -8.91
C GLU A 219 -19.54 -45.48 -10.43
N GLU A 220 -18.52 -44.73 -10.80
CA GLU A 220 -18.11 -44.58 -12.22
C GLU A 220 -17.60 -45.89 -12.81
N GLN A 221 -16.81 -46.65 -12.04
CA GLN A 221 -16.38 -48.02 -12.44
C GLN A 221 -17.59 -48.94 -12.68
N LYS A 222 -18.57 -48.92 -11.80
CA LYS A 222 -19.80 -49.71 -11.99
C LYS A 222 -20.62 -49.24 -13.22
N LYS A 223 -20.64 -47.95 -13.53
CA LYS A 223 -21.27 -47.43 -14.74
C LYS A 223 -20.52 -47.88 -15.99
N ALA A 224 -19.17 -47.80 -15.99
CA ALA A 224 -18.33 -48.25 -17.12
C ALA A 224 -18.60 -49.72 -17.43
N VAL A 225 -18.60 -50.60 -16.42
CA VAL A 225 -18.88 -52.06 -16.60
C VAL A 225 -20.28 -52.26 -17.20
N ARG A 226 -21.31 -51.56 -16.69
CA ARG A 226 -22.70 -51.66 -17.21
C ARG A 226 -22.81 -51.21 -18.65
N SER A 227 -21.95 -50.28 -19.08
CA SER A 227 -21.90 -49.75 -20.44
C SER A 227 -20.94 -50.48 -21.37
N GLY A 228 -20.28 -51.60 -20.90
CA GLY A 228 -19.36 -52.38 -21.67
C GLY A 228 -17.97 -51.77 -21.89
N TYR A 229 -17.60 -50.76 -21.10
CA TYR A 229 -16.29 -50.15 -21.10
C TYR A 229 -15.36 -50.75 -20.03
N ASP A 230 -14.06 -50.57 -20.21
CA ASP A 230 -13.05 -51.01 -19.27
C ASP A 230 -13.17 -50.26 -17.93
N MET A 231 -13.00 -50.98 -16.79
CA MET A 231 -13.07 -50.41 -15.43
C MET A 231 -11.95 -49.40 -15.15
N ASP A 232 -10.85 -49.45 -15.93
CA ASP A 232 -9.73 -48.54 -15.74
C ASP A 232 -9.94 -47.17 -16.43
N ILE A 233 -10.99 -47.02 -17.24
CA ILE A 233 -11.36 -45.76 -17.87
C ILE A 233 -12.21 -44.91 -16.87
N LEU A 234 -11.49 -44.10 -16.10
CA LEU A 234 -12.12 -43.16 -15.17
C LEU A 234 -12.07 -41.76 -15.74
N PRO A 235 -13.08 -40.89 -15.43
CA PRO A 235 -13.00 -39.49 -15.73
C PRO A 235 -11.72 -38.87 -15.12
N THR A 236 -10.96 -38.17 -15.96
CA THR A 236 -9.67 -37.54 -15.57
C THR A 236 -9.81 -36.64 -14.35
N ASP A 237 -10.95 -35.98 -14.21
CA ASP A 237 -11.25 -35.07 -13.10
C ASP A 237 -11.23 -35.79 -11.73
N ILE A 238 -11.81 -37.01 -11.66
CA ILE A 238 -11.83 -37.80 -10.42
C ILE A 238 -10.42 -38.25 -10.04
N VAL A 239 -9.62 -38.67 -11.03
CA VAL A 239 -8.25 -39.12 -10.81
C VAL A 239 -7.36 -37.96 -10.35
N THR A 240 -7.48 -36.80 -10.99
CA THR A 240 -6.73 -35.59 -10.63
C THR A 240 -7.12 -35.13 -9.24
N TYR A 241 -8.42 -35.07 -8.95
CA TYR A 241 -8.94 -34.62 -7.65
C TYR A 241 -8.53 -35.56 -6.50
N GLU A 242 -8.50 -36.88 -6.73
CA GLU A 242 -7.96 -37.86 -5.77
C GLU A 242 -6.49 -37.58 -5.48
N LYS A 243 -5.68 -37.43 -6.53
CA LYS A 243 -4.24 -37.18 -6.42
C LYS A 243 -3.95 -35.86 -5.64
N ASP A 244 -4.60 -34.77 -6.02
CA ASP A 244 -4.41 -33.46 -5.37
C ASP A 244 -4.82 -33.51 -3.88
N THR A 245 -5.89 -34.24 -3.56
CA THR A 245 -6.35 -34.37 -2.17
C THR A 245 -5.41 -35.21 -1.33
N LEU A 246 -4.82 -36.27 -1.90
CA LEU A 246 -3.82 -37.11 -1.23
C LEU A 246 -2.52 -36.32 -1.02
N GLU A 247 -2.06 -35.58 -2.03
CA GLU A 247 -0.88 -34.70 -1.93
C GLU A 247 -1.08 -33.66 -0.82
N PHE A 248 -2.27 -33.07 -0.76
CA PHE A 248 -2.58 -32.10 0.31
C PHE A 248 -2.59 -32.75 1.70
N LEU A 249 -3.10 -33.98 1.83
CA LEU A 249 -3.07 -34.71 3.10
C LEU A 249 -1.63 -35.04 3.52
N ASP A 250 -0.79 -35.39 2.58
CA ASP A 250 0.64 -35.65 2.84
C ASP A 250 1.36 -34.34 3.24
N ASP A 251 1.11 -33.26 2.56
CA ASP A 251 1.64 -31.95 2.89
C ASP A 251 1.27 -31.51 4.32
N LEU A 252 0.03 -31.78 4.79
CA LEU A 252 -0.39 -31.48 6.16
C LEU A 252 0.36 -32.36 7.20
N ASN A 253 0.68 -33.60 6.85
CA ASN A 253 1.35 -34.52 7.76
C ASN A 253 2.86 -34.32 7.81
N THR A 254 3.49 -33.94 6.69
CA THR A 254 4.96 -33.96 6.53
C THR A 254 5.58 -32.58 6.50
N SER A 255 4.88 -31.58 5.93
CA SER A 255 5.48 -30.28 5.57
C SER A 255 5.08 -29.12 6.47
N ASN A 256 4.50 -29.39 7.66
CA ASN A 256 4.02 -28.36 8.61
C ASN A 256 3.06 -27.34 7.97
N GLN A 257 2.36 -27.73 6.91
CA GLN A 257 1.34 -26.92 6.26
C GLN A 257 0.07 -26.90 7.11
N LYS A 258 -0.71 -25.83 6.98
CA LYS A 258 -2.02 -25.73 7.61
C LYS A 258 -3.12 -25.63 6.56
N MET A 259 -4.28 -26.11 6.91
CA MET A 259 -5.51 -25.88 6.17
C MET A 259 -6.06 -24.50 6.53
N ILE A 260 -6.34 -23.68 5.52
CA ILE A 260 -6.86 -22.34 5.67
C ILE A 260 -8.21 -22.26 4.96
N ASN A 261 -9.24 -21.89 5.71
CA ASN A 261 -10.53 -21.52 5.14
C ASN A 261 -10.44 -20.05 4.72
N MET A 262 -10.65 -19.79 3.44
CA MET A 262 -10.54 -18.47 2.85
C MET A 262 -11.80 -18.07 2.11
N THR A 263 -12.21 -16.81 2.31
CA THR A 263 -13.20 -16.13 1.50
C THR A 263 -12.51 -14.99 0.76
N PHE A 264 -12.61 -14.97 -0.55
CA PHE A 264 -12.03 -13.93 -1.39
C PHE A 264 -13.17 -13.14 -2.05
N LEU A 265 -13.33 -11.89 -1.65
CA LEU A 265 -14.38 -10.99 -2.15
C LEU A 265 -13.77 -9.86 -2.98
N ILE A 266 -14.48 -9.46 -4.01
CA ILE A 266 -14.15 -8.30 -4.83
C ILE A 266 -15.40 -7.42 -4.88
N THR A 267 -15.26 -6.17 -4.40
CA THR A 267 -16.31 -5.17 -4.48
C THR A 267 -15.95 -4.13 -5.52
N CYS A 268 -16.78 -3.98 -6.53
CA CYS A 268 -16.64 -2.99 -7.58
C CYS A 268 -17.65 -1.88 -7.38
N TYR A 269 -17.24 -0.63 -7.68
CA TYR A 269 -18.12 0.53 -7.60
C TYR A 269 -18.10 1.32 -8.92
N GLY A 270 -19.24 1.92 -9.25
CA GLY A 270 -19.38 2.80 -10.41
C GLY A 270 -20.42 3.88 -10.14
N ARG A 271 -20.25 5.08 -10.71
CA ARG A 271 -21.22 6.18 -10.61
C ARG A 271 -22.51 5.87 -11.36
N THR A 272 -22.40 5.07 -12.41
CA THR A 272 -23.53 4.60 -13.22
C THR A 272 -23.54 3.07 -13.29
N LYS A 273 -24.71 2.51 -13.58
CA LYS A 273 -24.83 1.05 -13.80
C LYS A 273 -23.89 0.57 -14.90
N ARG A 274 -23.76 1.35 -15.98
CA ARG A 274 -22.91 1.03 -17.14
C ARG A 274 -21.43 1.00 -16.78
N GLU A 275 -20.98 1.93 -15.96
CA GLU A 275 -19.62 1.93 -15.44
C GLU A 275 -19.34 0.71 -14.57
N LEU A 276 -20.26 0.37 -13.66
CA LEU A 276 -20.14 -0.81 -12.82
C LEU A 276 -20.06 -2.09 -13.67
N GLU A 277 -20.93 -2.26 -14.66
CA GLU A 277 -20.95 -3.41 -15.55
C GLU A 277 -19.64 -3.52 -16.37
N SER A 278 -19.15 -2.40 -16.90
CA SER A 278 -17.87 -2.34 -17.62
C SER A 278 -16.69 -2.72 -16.71
N LEU A 279 -16.67 -2.22 -15.47
CA LEU A 279 -15.64 -2.57 -14.51
C LEU A 279 -15.67 -4.07 -14.15
N MET A 280 -16.86 -4.61 -13.90
CA MET A 280 -17.03 -6.04 -13.59
C MET A 280 -16.57 -6.93 -14.75
N GLN A 281 -16.84 -6.55 -16.01
CA GLN A 281 -16.33 -7.27 -17.18
C GLN A 281 -14.81 -7.26 -17.25
N ARG A 282 -14.16 -6.12 -16.97
CA ARG A 282 -12.69 -6.02 -16.91
C ARG A 282 -12.11 -6.90 -15.81
N VAL A 283 -12.68 -6.86 -14.61
CA VAL A 283 -12.27 -7.69 -13.47
C VAL A 283 -12.45 -9.17 -13.80
N SER A 284 -13.60 -9.56 -14.36
CA SER A 284 -13.86 -10.94 -14.78
C SER A 284 -12.86 -11.43 -15.82
N GLY A 285 -12.47 -10.59 -16.79
CA GLY A 285 -11.45 -10.93 -17.79
C GLY A 285 -10.09 -11.24 -17.19
N ILE A 286 -9.65 -10.44 -16.20
CA ILE A 286 -8.38 -10.69 -15.47
C ILE A 286 -8.45 -12.01 -14.68
N ILE A 287 -9.58 -12.26 -14.02
CA ILE A 287 -9.77 -13.46 -13.21
C ILE A 287 -9.79 -14.72 -14.07
N GLN A 288 -10.44 -14.66 -15.24
CA GLN A 288 -10.47 -15.77 -16.21
C GLN A 288 -9.07 -16.11 -16.75
N GLN A 289 -8.20 -15.12 -16.96
CA GLN A 289 -6.81 -15.34 -17.35
C GLN A 289 -6.03 -16.12 -16.28
N ALA A 290 -6.43 -16.00 -15.01
CA ALA A 290 -5.86 -16.76 -13.89
C ALA A 290 -6.55 -18.14 -13.67
N ASN A 291 -7.36 -18.62 -14.62
CA ASN A 291 -8.16 -19.83 -14.50
C ASN A 291 -9.07 -19.86 -13.27
N CYS A 292 -9.63 -18.74 -12.91
CA CYS A 292 -10.62 -18.58 -11.85
C CYS A 292 -11.93 -18.04 -12.44
N ASP A 293 -13.02 -18.14 -11.68
CA ASP A 293 -14.32 -17.58 -12.04
C ASP A 293 -14.74 -16.52 -11.02
N LEU A 294 -15.38 -15.46 -11.50
CA LEU A 294 -15.92 -14.40 -10.66
C LEU A 294 -17.43 -14.55 -10.59
N ARG A 295 -17.95 -14.85 -9.41
CA ARG A 295 -19.37 -15.01 -9.21
C ARG A 295 -19.94 -13.89 -8.34
N CYS A 296 -20.95 -13.20 -8.88
CA CYS A 296 -21.66 -12.18 -8.11
C CYS A 296 -22.48 -12.82 -6.99
N LEU A 297 -22.44 -12.23 -5.80
CA LEU A 297 -23.28 -12.64 -4.67
C LEU A 297 -24.76 -12.36 -4.99
N GLN A 298 -25.57 -13.41 -5.07
CA GLN A 298 -27.00 -13.28 -5.30
C GLN A 298 -27.73 -13.23 -3.96
N TYR A 299 -28.54 -12.17 -3.75
CA TYR A 299 -29.31 -11.94 -2.52
C TYR A 299 -28.47 -11.79 -1.22
N LEU A 300 -27.14 -11.69 -1.33
CA LEU A 300 -26.18 -11.56 -0.22
C LEU A 300 -25.32 -10.30 -0.35
N GLN A 301 -25.80 -9.29 -1.09
CA GLN A 301 -25.03 -8.07 -1.33
C GLN A 301 -24.76 -7.26 -0.06
N GLU A 302 -25.69 -7.24 0.88
CA GLU A 302 -25.52 -6.59 2.19
C GLU A 302 -24.44 -7.29 3.02
N GLN A 303 -24.54 -8.61 3.18
CA GLN A 303 -23.53 -9.42 3.88
C GLN A 303 -22.17 -9.32 3.20
N GLY A 304 -22.16 -9.31 1.86
CA GLY A 304 -20.96 -9.13 1.06
C GLY A 304 -20.30 -7.77 1.28
N LEU A 305 -21.08 -6.69 1.28
CA LEU A 305 -20.57 -5.33 1.55
C LEU A 305 -19.95 -5.24 2.94
N MET A 306 -20.61 -5.77 3.96
CA MET A 306 -20.08 -5.79 5.33
C MET A 306 -18.82 -6.65 5.44
N ALA A 307 -18.79 -7.81 4.76
CA ALA A 307 -17.62 -8.67 4.73
C ALA A 307 -16.45 -8.07 3.90
N SER A 308 -16.71 -7.15 2.99
CA SER A 308 -15.64 -6.46 2.25
C SER A 308 -15.11 -5.22 2.96
N ALA A 309 -15.79 -4.74 4.00
CA ALA A 309 -15.35 -3.61 4.81
C ALA A 309 -14.26 -4.05 5.80
N PRO A 310 -13.26 -3.19 6.13
CA PRO A 310 -12.16 -3.54 7.03
C PRO A 310 -12.59 -3.64 8.50
N ILE A 311 -13.52 -4.56 8.79
CA ILE A 311 -14.10 -4.76 10.14
C ILE A 311 -13.87 -6.16 10.72
N GLY A 312 -13.38 -7.12 9.93
CA GLY A 312 -13.07 -8.48 10.37
C GLY A 312 -14.33 -9.37 10.52
N CYS A 313 -15.43 -9.03 9.85
CA CYS A 313 -16.69 -9.79 9.93
C CYS A 313 -17.00 -10.41 8.56
N ASN A 314 -17.27 -11.72 8.54
CA ASN A 314 -17.70 -12.44 7.34
C ASN A 314 -18.93 -13.31 7.65
N GLU A 315 -20.07 -12.91 7.11
CA GLU A 315 -21.35 -13.60 7.24
C GLU A 315 -21.86 -14.16 5.90
N THR A 316 -20.99 -14.21 4.88
CA THR A 316 -21.39 -14.68 3.55
C THR A 316 -21.58 -16.20 3.47
N GLY A 317 -20.98 -16.94 4.39
CA GLY A 317 -21.00 -18.41 4.39
C GLY A 317 -20.24 -19.06 3.23
N ILE A 318 -19.50 -18.29 2.45
CA ILE A 318 -18.71 -18.77 1.32
C ILE A 318 -17.27 -18.95 1.79
N GLU A 319 -16.79 -20.18 1.77
CA GLU A 319 -15.43 -20.51 2.15
C GLU A 319 -14.80 -21.47 1.12
N ARG A 320 -13.55 -21.25 0.83
CA ARG A 320 -12.70 -22.15 0.05
C ARG A 320 -11.53 -22.60 0.91
N THR A 321 -11.29 -23.90 0.93
CA THR A 321 -10.16 -24.46 1.66
C THR A 321 -8.90 -24.47 0.81
N LEU A 322 -7.84 -23.89 1.33
CA LEU A 322 -6.52 -23.80 0.68
C LEU A 322 -5.42 -24.28 1.63
N SER A 323 -4.26 -24.66 1.06
CA SER A 323 -3.03 -24.87 1.82
C SER A 323 -2.36 -23.55 2.16
N THR A 324 -1.52 -23.53 3.18
CA THR A 324 -0.67 -22.35 3.49
C THR A 324 0.15 -21.92 2.28
N LYS A 325 0.67 -22.87 1.50
CA LYS A 325 1.46 -22.63 0.29
C LYS A 325 0.62 -21.89 -0.79
N SER A 326 -0.59 -22.38 -1.05
CA SER A 326 -1.50 -21.74 -2.03
C SER A 326 -1.94 -20.35 -1.56
N THR A 327 -2.21 -20.17 -0.26
CA THR A 327 -2.57 -18.87 0.30
C THR A 327 -1.41 -17.88 0.25
N ALA A 328 -0.16 -18.34 0.43
CA ALA A 328 1.02 -17.46 0.39
C ALA A 328 1.27 -16.82 -0.99
N ILE A 329 0.76 -17.42 -2.08
CA ILE A 329 0.85 -16.84 -3.42
C ILE A 329 -0.02 -15.59 -3.55
N LEU A 330 -1.09 -15.47 -2.75
CA LEU A 330 -1.99 -14.32 -2.76
C LEU A 330 -1.45 -13.10 -1.98
N VAL A 331 -0.14 -13.01 -1.82
CA VAL A 331 0.50 -11.82 -1.23
C VAL A 331 0.40 -10.65 -2.21
N PRO A 332 -0.05 -9.48 -1.76
CA PRO A 332 -0.25 -8.32 -2.63
C PRO A 332 1.08 -7.64 -2.96
N PHE A 333 1.92 -8.29 -3.74
CA PHE A 333 3.04 -7.62 -4.37
C PHE A 333 2.50 -6.64 -5.40
N CYS A 334 2.59 -5.36 -5.09
CA CYS A 334 2.26 -4.30 -6.02
C CYS A 334 3.47 -3.40 -6.21
N THR A 335 3.42 -2.59 -7.26
CA THR A 335 4.40 -1.54 -7.48
C THR A 335 4.53 -0.67 -6.24
N GLN A 336 5.76 -0.46 -5.77
CA GLN A 336 6.02 0.43 -4.65
C GLN A 336 5.73 1.87 -5.06
N GLU A 337 4.84 2.51 -4.33
CA GLU A 337 4.51 3.92 -4.52
C GLU A 337 5.25 4.75 -3.49
N LEU A 338 5.75 5.89 -3.91
CA LEU A 338 6.36 6.88 -3.03
C LEU A 338 5.62 8.20 -3.20
N PHE A 339 4.55 8.35 -2.43
CA PHE A 339 3.74 9.55 -2.40
C PHE A 339 3.60 10.04 -0.96
N MET A 340 4.31 11.10 -0.64
CA MET A 340 4.25 11.75 0.66
C MET A 340 3.38 13.01 0.55
N PRO A 341 2.58 13.35 1.59
CA PRO A 341 1.84 14.61 1.61
C PRO A 341 2.80 15.80 1.74
N ALA A 342 2.34 16.97 1.33
CA ALA A 342 3.09 18.23 1.44
C ALA A 342 3.62 18.48 2.88
N PRO A 343 4.81 19.10 3.01
CA PRO A 343 5.72 19.50 1.96
C PRO A 343 6.48 18.30 1.37
N ALA A 344 6.39 18.08 0.06
CA ALA A 344 7.10 17.01 -0.65
C ALA A 344 7.52 17.50 -2.03
N ILE A 345 8.67 17.06 -2.49
CA ILE A 345 9.25 17.43 -3.79
C ILE A 345 8.81 16.40 -4.83
N TYR A 346 8.44 16.88 -6.01
CA TYR A 346 8.14 16.05 -7.16
C TYR A 346 9.43 15.57 -7.85
N TYR A 347 9.62 14.27 -7.93
CA TYR A 347 10.79 13.65 -8.58
C TYR A 347 10.51 13.14 -9.99
N GLY A 348 9.29 12.76 -10.31
CA GLY A 348 8.90 12.22 -11.61
C GLY A 348 7.67 11.33 -11.52
N LEU A 349 7.44 10.55 -12.57
CA LEU A 349 6.42 9.52 -12.61
C LEU A 349 7.06 8.14 -12.40
N ASN A 350 6.38 7.28 -11.68
CA ASN A 350 6.77 5.89 -11.51
C ASN A 350 6.65 5.16 -12.86
N ALA A 351 7.74 4.53 -13.30
CA ALA A 351 7.80 3.89 -14.61
C ALA A 351 6.80 2.71 -14.80
N LEU A 352 6.32 2.12 -13.71
CA LEU A 352 5.40 0.98 -13.75
C LEU A 352 3.93 1.40 -13.55
N SER A 353 3.65 2.23 -12.55
CA SER A 353 2.29 2.65 -12.21
C SER A 353 1.88 3.96 -12.87
N ASN A 354 2.82 4.71 -13.39
CA ASN A 354 2.65 6.08 -13.89
C ASN A 354 2.11 7.07 -12.84
N ASN A 355 2.23 6.74 -11.55
CA ASN A 355 1.89 7.63 -10.45
C ASN A 355 3.02 8.60 -10.15
N MET A 356 2.69 9.78 -9.63
CA MET A 356 3.69 10.76 -9.22
C MET A 356 4.54 10.25 -8.07
N ILE A 357 5.84 10.48 -8.15
CA ILE A 357 6.78 10.27 -7.06
C ILE A 357 6.94 11.61 -6.34
N MET A 358 6.40 11.68 -5.13
CA MET A 358 6.47 12.83 -4.24
C MET A 358 7.18 12.43 -2.95
N ALA A 359 8.29 13.05 -2.62
CA ALA A 359 9.04 12.70 -1.42
C ALA A 359 9.59 13.93 -0.68
N ASP A 360 9.50 13.87 0.65
CA ASP A 360 10.28 14.69 1.56
C ASP A 360 11.46 13.87 2.07
N ARG A 361 12.67 14.19 1.61
CA ARG A 361 13.89 13.46 1.99
C ARG A 361 14.13 13.44 3.49
N LYS A 362 13.74 14.48 4.23
CA LYS A 362 13.94 14.56 5.68
C LYS A 362 13.16 13.49 6.44
N ARG A 363 12.09 12.98 5.84
CA ARG A 363 11.28 11.89 6.39
C ARG A 363 11.82 10.50 6.05
N LEU A 364 12.81 10.42 5.16
CA LEU A 364 13.47 9.16 4.84
C LEU A 364 14.47 8.80 5.96
N ARG A 365 14.76 7.50 6.09
CA ARG A 365 15.72 7.00 7.07
C ARG A 365 17.12 7.61 6.88
N THR A 366 17.50 7.85 5.63
CA THR A 366 18.74 8.52 5.23
C THR A 366 18.41 9.54 4.15
N PRO A 367 18.61 10.86 4.42
CA PRO A 367 18.21 11.92 3.47
C PRO A 367 19.21 12.11 2.34
N ASN A 368 20.36 11.43 2.36
CA ASN A 368 21.41 11.58 1.37
C ASN A 368 20.95 11.07 -0.01
N GLY A 369 21.37 11.74 -1.06
CA GLY A 369 21.10 11.37 -2.44
C GLY A 369 22.34 11.48 -3.32
N VAL A 370 22.40 10.66 -4.38
CA VAL A 370 23.44 10.69 -5.40
C VAL A 370 22.79 10.74 -6.77
N ILE A 371 23.23 11.68 -7.61
CA ILE A 371 22.77 11.80 -9.00
C ILE A 371 23.90 11.32 -9.91
N LEU A 372 23.69 10.19 -10.58
CA LEU A 372 24.65 9.60 -11.50
C LEU A 372 24.12 9.64 -12.94
N GLY A 373 25.02 9.87 -13.89
CA GLY A 373 24.66 9.86 -15.30
C GLY A 373 25.87 10.19 -16.18
N THR A 374 25.82 9.82 -17.44
CA THR A 374 26.79 10.19 -18.45
C THR A 374 26.75 11.68 -18.75
N PRO A 375 27.81 12.28 -19.32
CA PRO A 375 27.78 13.66 -19.81
C PRO A 375 26.56 13.88 -20.75
N GLY A 376 25.87 15.00 -20.60
CA GLY A 376 24.69 15.32 -21.40
C GLY A 376 23.36 14.62 -20.97
N SER A 377 23.36 13.75 -19.94
CA SER A 377 22.18 13.03 -19.46
C SER A 377 21.20 13.88 -18.64
N GLY A 378 21.52 15.15 -18.37
CA GLY A 378 20.65 16.03 -17.58
C GLY A 378 20.89 16.04 -16.07
N LYS A 379 22.04 15.55 -15.56
CA LYS A 379 22.40 15.55 -14.13
C LYS A 379 22.24 16.93 -13.48
N SER A 380 22.94 17.94 -14.03
CA SER A 380 22.91 19.32 -13.51
C SER A 380 21.51 19.92 -13.61
N PHE A 381 20.74 19.59 -14.64
CA PHE A 381 19.36 20.01 -14.77
C PHE A 381 18.46 19.40 -13.69
N SER A 382 18.61 18.11 -13.41
CA SER A 382 17.90 17.42 -12.33
C SER A 382 18.21 18.05 -10.96
N ALA A 383 19.48 18.35 -10.69
CA ALA A 383 19.90 18.99 -9.46
C ALA A 383 19.32 20.41 -9.33
N LYS A 384 19.38 21.22 -10.41
CA LYS A 384 18.78 22.56 -10.45
C LYS A 384 17.27 22.52 -10.18
N ARG A 385 16.57 21.55 -10.78
CA ARG A 385 15.14 21.36 -10.55
C ARG A 385 14.84 21.02 -9.08
N GLU A 386 15.63 20.16 -8.46
CA GLU A 386 15.46 19.83 -7.05
C GLU A 386 15.71 21.02 -6.13
N ILE A 387 16.78 21.79 -6.39
CA ILE A 387 17.11 23.04 -5.67
C ILE A 387 15.94 24.03 -5.78
N LEU A 388 15.44 24.28 -6.99
CA LEU A 388 14.29 25.17 -7.21
C LEU A 388 13.05 24.67 -6.46
N SER A 389 12.75 23.38 -6.54
CA SER A 389 11.60 22.79 -5.83
C SER A 389 11.73 22.94 -4.31
N CYS A 390 12.92 22.70 -3.75
CA CYS A 390 13.19 22.91 -2.32
C CYS A 390 12.96 24.38 -1.94
N PHE A 391 13.48 25.32 -2.73
CA PHE A 391 13.34 26.74 -2.47
C PHE A 391 11.88 27.20 -2.48
N LEU A 392 11.09 26.73 -3.45
CA LEU A 392 9.68 27.13 -3.57
C LEU A 392 8.77 26.53 -2.48
N ILE A 393 9.04 25.27 -2.07
CA ILE A 393 8.15 24.47 -1.21
C ILE A 393 8.55 24.57 0.26
N THR A 394 9.86 24.68 0.57
CA THR A 394 10.37 24.62 1.94
C THR A 394 10.91 25.99 2.37
N LYS A 395 11.24 26.11 3.66
CA LYS A 395 11.95 27.27 4.23
C LYS A 395 13.40 26.90 4.59
N ASP A 396 13.97 25.95 3.89
CA ASP A 396 15.30 25.43 4.19
C ASP A 396 16.38 26.30 3.58
N ASP A 397 17.49 26.45 4.29
CA ASP A 397 18.70 27.03 3.74
C ASP A 397 19.34 26.07 2.73
N ILE A 398 19.69 26.55 1.55
CA ILE A 398 20.28 25.77 0.48
C ILE A 398 21.72 26.22 0.28
N ILE A 399 22.67 25.32 0.51
CA ILE A 399 24.10 25.57 0.33
C ILE A 399 24.60 24.72 -0.83
N ILE A 400 25.22 25.38 -1.82
CA ILE A 400 25.74 24.75 -3.04
C ILE A 400 27.24 24.91 -3.09
N CYS A 401 27.98 23.79 -3.18
CA CYS A 401 29.40 23.80 -3.52
C CYS A 401 29.53 23.45 -4.99
N ASP A 402 29.93 24.43 -5.79
CA ASP A 402 29.93 24.37 -7.27
C ASP A 402 31.30 24.65 -7.84
N PRO A 403 32.16 23.64 -8.01
CA PRO A 403 33.50 23.83 -8.57
C PRO A 403 33.51 24.19 -10.05
N GLU A 404 32.42 23.90 -10.79
CA GLU A 404 32.35 24.14 -12.25
C GLU A 404 31.62 25.44 -12.59
N GLY A 405 30.96 26.09 -11.63
CA GLY A 405 30.27 27.37 -11.83
C GLY A 405 28.95 27.28 -12.60
N GLU A 406 28.29 26.12 -12.58
CA GLU A 406 27.05 25.89 -13.33
C GLU A 406 25.80 26.48 -12.69
N TYR A 407 25.82 26.75 -11.37
CA TYR A 407 24.66 27.15 -10.58
C TYR A 407 24.53 28.65 -10.37
N PHE A 408 25.55 29.45 -10.80
CA PHE A 408 25.56 30.90 -10.61
C PHE A 408 24.26 31.58 -11.05
N ALA A 409 23.80 31.28 -12.27
CA ALA A 409 22.59 31.91 -12.82
C ALA A 409 21.33 31.58 -12.02
N LEU A 410 21.19 30.34 -11.53
CA LEU A 410 20.06 29.93 -10.69
C LEU A 410 20.10 30.67 -9.34
N VAL A 411 21.24 30.70 -8.68
CA VAL A 411 21.40 31.36 -7.38
C VAL A 411 21.14 32.87 -7.50
N ALA A 412 21.63 33.52 -8.53
CA ALA A 412 21.38 34.95 -8.79
C ALA A 412 19.88 35.21 -9.07
N ALA A 413 19.21 34.35 -9.84
CA ALA A 413 17.79 34.49 -10.13
C ALA A 413 16.90 34.31 -8.87
N LEU A 414 17.37 33.54 -7.90
CA LEU A 414 16.69 33.32 -6.61
C LEU A 414 17.17 34.32 -5.52
N HIS A 415 17.84 35.41 -5.89
CA HIS A 415 18.38 36.44 -4.99
C HIS A 415 19.33 35.88 -3.92
N GLY A 416 20.00 34.75 -4.23
CA GLY A 416 20.95 34.12 -3.34
C GLY A 416 22.33 34.80 -3.37
N GLN A 417 23.14 34.51 -2.36
CA GLN A 417 24.53 34.99 -2.28
C GLN A 417 25.49 34.03 -2.96
N VAL A 418 26.37 34.56 -3.81
CA VAL A 418 27.44 33.79 -4.44
C VAL A 418 28.78 34.25 -3.88
N VAL A 419 29.55 33.31 -3.34
CA VAL A 419 30.91 33.51 -2.83
C VAL A 419 31.89 32.80 -3.76
N LYS A 420 32.73 33.55 -4.46
CA LYS A 420 33.68 32.96 -5.40
C LYS A 420 35.03 32.77 -4.73
N LEU A 421 35.44 31.54 -4.53
CA LEU A 421 36.76 31.19 -4.00
C LEU A 421 37.72 30.90 -5.16
N ALA A 422 38.60 31.84 -5.47
CA ALA A 422 39.63 31.69 -6.50
C ALA A 422 40.82 32.62 -6.16
N THR A 423 41.97 32.35 -6.71
CA THR A 423 43.21 33.13 -6.47
C THR A 423 43.06 34.63 -6.76
N ASN A 424 42.17 34.98 -7.69
CA ASN A 424 41.89 36.39 -8.08
C ASN A 424 40.52 36.87 -7.62
N SER A 425 39.90 36.21 -6.64
CA SER A 425 38.59 36.62 -6.11
C SER A 425 38.74 37.80 -5.15
N LYS A 426 37.65 38.58 -5.07
CA LYS A 426 37.49 39.62 -4.03
C LYS A 426 36.80 39.08 -2.78
N ASP A 427 36.31 37.82 -2.81
CA ASP A 427 35.65 37.18 -1.72
C ASP A 427 36.67 36.38 -0.90
N TYR A 428 36.62 36.51 0.39
CA TYR A 428 37.50 35.80 1.33
C TYR A 428 36.67 35.12 2.42
N LEU A 429 37.02 33.87 2.73
CA LEU A 429 36.50 33.18 3.90
C LEU A 429 37.55 33.25 5.00
N ASN A 430 37.14 33.74 6.16
CA ASN A 430 37.98 33.70 7.36
C ASN A 430 37.79 32.36 8.09
N PRO A 431 38.74 31.41 8.01
CA PRO A 431 38.59 30.14 8.67
C PRO A 431 38.61 30.27 10.22
N MET A 432 39.06 31.39 10.74
CA MET A 432 39.11 31.66 12.19
C MET A 432 37.85 32.34 12.75
N ASP A 433 36.91 32.69 11.87
CA ASP A 433 35.68 33.33 12.31
C ASP A 433 34.82 32.41 13.18
N ILE A 434 34.36 32.87 14.36
CA ILE A 434 33.60 32.11 15.34
C ILE A 434 32.31 32.86 15.64
N GLN A 435 31.16 32.26 15.37
CA GLN A 435 29.87 32.75 15.85
C GLN A 435 29.67 32.28 17.30
N LEU A 436 29.86 33.16 18.24
CA LEU A 436 29.57 32.92 19.66
C LEU A 436 28.06 33.17 19.88
N SER A 437 27.26 32.11 19.92
CA SER A 437 25.87 32.19 20.40
C SER A 437 25.80 32.00 21.90
N HIS A 438 24.97 32.77 22.60
CA HIS A 438 24.87 32.86 24.07
C HIS A 438 24.57 31.55 24.83
N LYS A 439 24.56 30.41 24.15
CA LYS A 439 24.37 29.07 24.76
C LYS A 439 25.40 28.07 24.23
N GLY A 440 26.60 28.07 24.76
CA GLY A 440 27.54 26.98 24.51
C GLY A 440 28.91 27.35 23.95
N ASP A 441 29.53 28.45 24.45
CA ASP A 441 30.86 28.92 23.97
C ASP A 441 31.95 27.83 23.94
N LYS A 442 31.92 26.84 24.86
CA LYS A 442 32.90 25.75 24.87
C LYS A 442 32.73 24.75 23.74
N GLU A 443 31.52 24.46 23.31
CA GLU A 443 31.24 23.50 22.26
C GLU A 443 31.55 24.13 20.88
N ALA A 444 31.20 25.39 20.68
CA ALA A 444 31.57 26.17 19.50
C ALA A 444 33.10 26.30 19.34
N LEU A 445 33.83 26.54 20.43
CA LEU A 445 35.30 26.59 20.44
C LEU A 445 35.91 25.23 20.10
N LYS A 446 35.36 24.12 20.62
CA LYS A 446 35.84 22.77 20.34
C LYS A 446 35.65 22.42 18.86
N LEU A 447 34.43 22.61 18.33
CA LEU A 447 34.14 22.38 16.92
C LEU A 447 35.06 23.21 16.00
N LYS A 448 35.31 24.47 16.38
CA LYS A 448 36.18 25.34 15.61
C LYS A 448 37.67 24.89 15.69
N SER A 449 38.11 24.45 16.85
CA SER A 449 39.45 23.88 17.04
C SER A 449 39.64 22.62 16.17
N ASP A 450 38.67 21.69 16.18
CA ASP A 450 38.70 20.48 15.39
C ASP A 450 38.71 20.80 13.88
N PHE A 451 37.90 21.80 13.45
CA PHE A 451 37.90 22.28 12.08
C PHE A 451 39.28 22.85 11.65
N ILE A 452 39.91 23.70 12.48
CA ILE A 452 41.20 24.28 12.19
C ILE A 452 42.29 23.22 12.11
N ILE A 453 42.30 22.25 13.06
CA ILE A 453 43.19 21.10 13.05
C ILE A 453 43.04 20.33 11.73
N THR A 454 41.81 19.99 11.34
CA THR A 454 41.53 19.28 10.09
C THR A 454 41.99 20.09 8.85
N LEU A 455 41.78 21.40 8.86
CA LEU A 455 42.24 22.29 7.78
C LEU A 455 43.76 22.33 7.70
N CYS A 456 44.47 22.42 8.83
CA CYS A 456 45.90 22.35 8.89
C CYS A 456 46.46 21.01 8.40
N ASP A 457 45.81 19.90 8.79
CA ASP A 457 46.18 18.57 8.32
C ASP A 457 46.03 18.44 6.81
N LEU A 458 44.94 18.97 6.25
CA LEU A 458 44.71 18.98 4.79
C LEU A 458 45.75 19.82 4.03
N ILE A 459 46.12 20.99 4.58
CA ILE A 459 47.14 21.88 3.98
C ILE A 459 48.51 21.25 4.10
N ALA A 460 48.80 20.57 5.19
CA ALA A 460 50.09 19.92 5.45
C ALA A 460 50.25 18.54 4.78
N GLY A 461 49.30 18.11 3.94
CA GLY A 461 49.39 16.84 3.24
C GLY A 461 48.99 15.61 4.05
N GLY A 462 48.35 15.80 5.19
CA GLY A 462 47.86 14.70 6.04
C GLY A 462 48.98 13.87 6.66
N LYS A 463 48.76 12.55 6.83
CA LYS A 463 49.74 11.63 7.43
C LYS A 463 51.04 11.46 6.66
N ASP A 464 51.04 11.78 5.37
CA ASP A 464 52.21 11.59 4.48
C ASP A 464 53.08 12.86 4.40
N GLY A 465 52.68 13.98 5.03
CA GLY A 465 53.40 15.25 5.02
C GLY A 465 53.39 15.96 3.67
N LEU A 466 53.86 17.23 3.63
CA LEU A 466 54.14 17.93 2.40
C LEU A 466 55.34 17.28 1.74
N GLU A 467 55.19 16.75 0.51
CA GLU A 467 56.35 16.46 -0.34
C GLU A 467 57.06 17.78 -0.62
N ASN A 468 58.34 17.84 -0.23
CA ASN A 468 59.19 18.97 -0.56
C ASN A 468 59.51 18.91 -2.08
N ASP A 469 58.82 19.69 -2.89
CA ASP A 469 59.31 20.14 -4.18
C ASP A 469 59.92 21.53 -4.08
#